data_aa974525c28e2f01b8a3da0852829cfa
#
_entry.id   aa974525c28e2f01b8a3da0852829cfa
#
_cell.length_a   1.000
_cell.length_b   1.000
_cell.length_c   1.000
_cell.angle_alpha   90.00
_cell.angle_beta   90.00
_cell.angle_gamma   90.00
#
_symmetry.space_group_name_H-M   'P 1'
#
loop_
_entity.id
_entity.type
_entity.pdbx_description
1 polymer ?
#
loop_
_entity_poly.entity_id
_entity_poly.type
_entity_poly.pdbx_seq_one_letter_code
_entity_poly.pdbx_strand_id
1 'polypeptide(L)'
;MSLQNISKSAVRIGKNYIKGYTDTQIKVREATSNDPWGPSGAQLNELSQLSHNPTDFIEMMEILDKRLNDKGKNWRHVFKALSVLDYLLTSGSENVWNYFHDNIYIVKTLKEFQYVDDANIDQGINVRQKAKDITALLLDDSR
;
A
#
# COMPACT_ATOMS: atom_id res chain seq x y z
N MET A 1 -4.54 17.30 9.80
CA MET A 1 -4.56 17.58 8.34
C MET A 1 -5.10 18.98 8.11
N SER A 2 -4.47 19.75 7.21
CA SER A 2 -4.93 21.12 6.91
C SER A 2 -6.20 21.08 6.04
N LEU A 3 -6.93 22.21 5.99
CA LEU A 3 -8.10 22.34 5.12
C LEU A 3 -7.76 22.11 3.65
N GLN A 4 -6.58 22.58 3.21
CA GLN A 4 -6.12 22.36 1.85
C GLN A 4 -5.95 20.87 1.53
N ASN A 5 -5.38 20.10 2.47
CA ASN A 5 -5.17 18.67 2.29
C ASN A 5 -6.51 17.90 2.28
N ILE A 6 -7.46 18.30 3.13
CA ILE A 6 -8.81 17.73 3.14
C ILE A 6 -9.50 17.99 1.80
N SER A 7 -9.37 19.21 1.24
CA SER A 7 -9.94 19.56 -0.05
C SER A 7 -9.36 18.71 -1.18
N LYS A 8 -8.03 18.51 -1.19
CA LYS A 8 -7.37 17.66 -2.19
C LYS A 8 -7.87 16.21 -2.13
N SER A 9 -8.00 15.67 -0.91
CA SER A 9 -8.51 14.31 -0.71
C SER A 9 -9.95 14.19 -1.21
N ALA A 10 -10.81 15.16 -0.91
CA ALA A 10 -12.19 15.14 -1.35
C ALA A 10 -12.32 15.14 -2.87
N VAL A 11 -11.52 15.98 -3.57
CA VAL A 11 -11.52 16.03 -5.04
C VAL A 11 -11.03 14.70 -5.61
N ARG A 12 -9.98 14.14 -5.04
CA ARG A 12 -9.39 12.87 -5.48
C ARG A 12 -10.39 11.72 -5.32
N ILE A 13 -11.09 11.66 -4.19
CA ILE A 13 -12.12 10.65 -3.93
C ILE A 13 -13.23 10.75 -4.97
N GLY A 14 -13.71 11.98 -5.26
CA GLY A 14 -14.72 12.19 -6.28
C GLY A 14 -14.29 11.70 -7.67
N LYS A 15 -13.03 11.99 -8.05
CA LYS A 15 -12.47 11.50 -9.32
C LYS A 15 -12.40 9.98 -9.37
N ASN A 16 -12.07 9.33 -8.25
CA ASN A 16 -11.98 7.87 -8.18
C ASN A 16 -13.36 7.22 -8.37
N TYR A 17 -14.43 7.80 -7.81
CA TYR A 17 -15.80 7.32 -8.07
C TYR A 17 -16.15 7.44 -9.55
N ILE A 18 -15.83 8.56 -10.18
CA ILE A 18 -16.09 8.77 -11.61
C ILE A 18 -15.35 7.72 -12.46
N LYS A 19 -14.14 7.32 -12.06
CA LYS A 19 -13.36 6.31 -12.76
C LYS A 19 -13.84 4.88 -12.52
N GLY A 20 -14.85 4.68 -11.67
CA GLY A 20 -15.45 3.37 -11.45
C GLY A 20 -14.81 2.53 -10.38
N TYR A 21 -13.93 3.09 -9.54
CA TYR A 21 -13.38 2.37 -8.39
C TYR A 21 -14.48 2.12 -7.34
N THR A 22 -14.42 0.98 -6.69
CA THR A 22 -15.33 0.66 -5.59
C THR A 22 -14.99 1.47 -4.34
N ASP A 23 -15.90 1.51 -3.37
CA ASP A 23 -15.65 2.18 -2.08
C ASP A 23 -14.38 1.63 -1.42
N THR A 24 -14.24 0.31 -1.38
CA THR A 24 -13.07 -0.35 -0.80
C THR A 24 -11.79 0.03 -1.54
N GLN A 25 -11.83 0.03 -2.87
CA GLN A 25 -10.68 0.41 -3.68
C GLN A 25 -10.27 1.86 -3.45
N ILE A 26 -11.24 2.76 -3.30
CA ILE A 26 -10.96 4.18 -3.01
C ILE A 26 -10.24 4.30 -1.67
N LYS A 27 -10.65 3.54 -0.66
CA LYS A 27 -9.99 3.55 0.65
C LYS A 27 -8.52 3.11 0.56
N VAL A 28 -8.25 2.07 -0.21
CA VAL A 28 -6.87 1.61 -0.44
C VAL A 28 -6.07 2.68 -1.18
N ARG A 29 -6.65 3.27 -2.23
CA ARG A 29 -5.99 4.31 -3.01
C ARG A 29 -5.66 5.53 -2.15
N GLU A 30 -6.56 5.94 -1.25
CA GLU A 30 -6.29 7.05 -0.32
C GLU A 30 -5.20 6.72 0.69
N ALA A 31 -5.20 5.51 1.23
CA ALA A 31 -4.17 5.07 2.17
C ALA A 31 -2.79 4.97 1.53
N THR A 32 -2.73 4.84 0.21
CA THR A 32 -1.49 4.67 -0.56
C THR A 32 -1.22 5.82 -1.53
N SER A 33 -1.76 7.00 -1.25
CA SER A 33 -1.65 8.17 -2.13
C SER A 33 -0.23 8.74 -2.18
N ASN A 34 0.03 9.66 -3.12
CA ASN A 34 1.31 10.39 -3.23
C ASN A 34 1.46 11.50 -2.20
N ASP A 35 0.51 11.68 -1.28
CA ASP A 35 0.63 12.66 -0.21
C ASP A 35 1.85 12.35 0.67
N PRO A 36 2.52 13.39 1.24
CA PRO A 36 3.72 13.14 2.06
C PRO A 36 3.44 12.47 3.41
N TRP A 37 2.18 12.46 3.88
CA TRP A 37 1.81 11.79 5.13
C TRP A 37 1.32 10.37 4.85
N GLY A 38 1.52 9.49 5.83
CA GLY A 38 1.05 8.10 5.75
C GLY A 38 -0.42 7.96 6.11
N PRO A 39 -0.97 6.75 5.96
CA PRO A 39 -2.34 6.46 6.38
C PRO A 39 -2.48 6.55 7.90
N SER A 40 -3.68 6.95 8.36
CA SER A 40 -3.98 7.00 9.78
C SER A 40 -4.21 5.60 10.34
N GLY A 41 -4.13 5.48 11.68
CA GLY A 41 -4.49 4.22 12.34
C GLY A 41 -5.92 3.79 12.05
N ALA A 42 -6.85 4.76 11.96
CA ALA A 42 -8.24 4.47 11.63
C ALA A 42 -8.38 3.90 10.21
N GLN A 43 -7.67 4.47 9.24
CA GLN A 43 -7.66 3.95 7.87
C GLN A 43 -7.11 2.52 7.81
N LEU A 44 -6.00 2.26 8.50
CA LEU A 44 -5.39 0.93 8.53
C LEU A 44 -6.31 -0.09 9.19
N ASN A 45 -6.96 0.28 10.31
CA ASN A 45 -7.88 -0.62 11.00
C ASN A 45 -9.09 -0.95 10.13
N GLU A 46 -9.62 0.02 9.41
CA GLU A 46 -10.74 -0.21 8.49
C GLU A 46 -10.35 -1.19 7.38
N LEU A 47 -9.17 -1.01 6.77
CA LEU A 47 -8.68 -1.93 5.75
C LEU A 47 -8.49 -3.33 6.31
N SER A 48 -8.00 -3.44 7.54
CA SER A 48 -7.84 -4.72 8.22
C SER A 48 -9.18 -5.46 8.32
N GLN A 49 -10.23 -4.75 8.74
CA GLN A 49 -11.56 -5.34 8.86
C GLN A 49 -12.13 -5.74 7.50
N LEU A 50 -11.98 -4.89 6.48
CA LEU A 50 -12.45 -5.16 5.13
C LEU A 50 -11.76 -6.39 4.52
N SER A 51 -10.52 -6.66 4.89
CA SER A 51 -9.76 -7.79 4.35
C SER A 51 -10.37 -9.15 4.69
N HIS A 52 -11.27 -9.22 5.66
CA HIS A 52 -11.98 -10.46 6.02
C HIS A 52 -13.17 -10.74 5.13
N ASN A 53 -13.65 -9.78 4.35
CA ASN A 53 -14.72 -9.99 3.38
C ASN A 53 -14.11 -10.44 2.05
N PRO A 54 -14.54 -11.58 1.47
CA PRO A 54 -13.93 -12.10 0.25
C PRO A 54 -13.93 -11.13 -0.94
N THR A 55 -15.02 -10.41 -1.15
CA THR A 55 -15.13 -9.46 -2.25
C THR A 55 -14.21 -8.25 -2.01
N ASP A 56 -14.25 -7.67 -0.82
CA ASP A 56 -13.39 -6.55 -0.45
C ASP A 56 -11.91 -6.93 -0.54
N PHE A 57 -11.57 -8.14 -0.09
CA PHE A 57 -10.19 -8.62 -0.18
C PHE A 57 -9.68 -8.60 -1.62
N ILE A 58 -10.45 -9.14 -2.56
CA ILE A 58 -10.06 -9.16 -3.98
C ILE A 58 -9.86 -7.75 -4.51
N GLU A 59 -10.81 -6.85 -4.21
CA GLU A 59 -10.74 -5.45 -4.62
C GLU A 59 -9.51 -4.74 -4.05
N MET A 60 -9.17 -5.04 -2.79
CA MET A 60 -7.98 -4.47 -2.13
C MET A 60 -6.69 -4.97 -2.80
N MET A 61 -6.61 -6.26 -3.11
CA MET A 61 -5.41 -6.83 -3.72
C MET A 61 -5.17 -6.27 -5.11
N GLU A 62 -6.21 -5.99 -5.87
CA GLU A 62 -6.09 -5.35 -7.19
C GLU A 62 -5.37 -4.00 -7.09
N ILE A 63 -5.72 -3.19 -6.09
CA ILE A 63 -5.08 -1.86 -5.91
C ILE A 63 -3.68 -2.00 -5.35
N LEU A 64 -3.48 -2.86 -4.34
CA LEU A 64 -2.15 -3.06 -3.76
C LEU A 64 -1.15 -3.54 -4.80
N ASP A 65 -1.54 -4.50 -5.64
CA ASP A 65 -0.66 -4.99 -6.70
C ASP A 65 -0.24 -3.88 -7.65
N LYS A 66 -1.18 -3.02 -8.05
CA LYS A 66 -0.88 -1.88 -8.92
C LYS A 66 0.07 -0.90 -8.25
N ARG A 67 -0.19 -0.55 -6.98
CA ARG A 67 0.66 0.37 -6.22
C ARG A 67 2.07 -0.17 -6.03
N LEU A 68 2.19 -1.48 -5.72
CA LEU A 68 3.50 -2.12 -5.54
C LEU A 68 4.29 -2.20 -6.84
N ASN A 69 3.62 -2.19 -7.98
CA ASN A 69 4.26 -2.24 -9.30
C ASN A 69 4.47 -0.86 -9.91
N ASP A 70 4.30 0.21 -9.16
CA ASP A 70 4.42 1.56 -9.68
C ASP A 70 5.90 1.97 -9.85
N LYS A 71 6.09 3.06 -10.58
CA LYS A 71 7.43 3.53 -10.99
C LYS A 71 8.06 4.47 -9.96
N GLY A 72 9.36 4.70 -10.11
CA GLY A 72 10.17 5.46 -9.17
C GLY A 72 9.59 6.81 -8.74
N LYS A 73 9.09 7.62 -9.70
CA LYS A 73 8.49 8.92 -9.35
C LYS A 73 7.30 8.80 -8.41
N ASN A 74 6.65 7.64 -8.40
CA ASN A 74 5.53 7.32 -7.51
C ASN A 74 6.00 6.44 -6.34
N TRP A 75 7.21 6.64 -5.87
CA TRP A 75 7.79 5.84 -4.78
C TRP A 75 6.92 5.87 -3.51
N ARG A 76 6.15 6.95 -3.28
CA ARG A 76 5.23 7.01 -2.14
C ARG A 76 4.09 6.00 -2.28
N HIS A 77 3.57 5.79 -3.49
CA HIS A 77 2.60 4.73 -3.72
C HIS A 77 3.17 3.37 -3.30
N VAL A 78 4.38 3.08 -3.73
CA VAL A 78 5.05 1.80 -3.43
C VAL A 78 5.32 1.68 -1.93
N PHE A 79 5.92 2.70 -1.34
CA PHE A 79 6.27 2.70 0.08
C PHE A 79 5.03 2.55 0.96
N LYS A 80 3.99 3.32 0.68
CA LYS A 80 2.76 3.29 1.49
C LYS A 80 1.98 1.98 1.27
N ALA A 81 2.02 1.43 0.06
CA ALA A 81 1.43 0.11 -0.18
C ALA A 81 2.16 -0.97 0.64
N LEU A 82 3.49 -0.90 0.73
CA LEU A 82 4.25 -1.80 1.60
C LEU A 82 3.89 -1.60 3.08
N SER A 83 3.66 -0.37 3.50
CA SER A 83 3.26 -0.05 4.88
C SER A 83 1.87 -0.60 5.21
N VAL A 84 0.92 -0.47 4.27
CA VAL A 84 -0.41 -1.07 4.41
C VAL A 84 -0.30 -2.58 4.48
N LEU A 85 0.49 -3.18 3.59
CA LEU A 85 0.72 -4.62 3.58
C LEU A 85 1.30 -5.11 4.91
N ASP A 86 2.31 -4.41 5.43
CA ASP A 86 2.93 -4.75 6.71
C ASP A 86 1.87 -4.82 7.83
N TYR A 87 1.00 -3.82 7.88
CA TYR A 87 -0.08 -3.82 8.86
C TYR A 87 -1.05 -4.98 8.64
N LEU A 88 -1.44 -5.24 7.40
CA LEU A 88 -2.40 -6.30 7.08
C LEU A 88 -1.85 -7.71 7.34
N LEU A 89 -0.54 -7.91 7.22
CA LEU A 89 0.07 -9.22 7.48
C LEU A 89 -0.06 -9.64 8.94
N THR A 90 -0.12 -8.68 9.86
CA THR A 90 -0.27 -8.96 11.30
C THR A 90 -1.70 -8.79 11.81
N SER A 91 -2.47 -7.88 11.21
CA SER A 91 -3.78 -7.47 11.72
C SER A 91 -4.94 -7.78 10.78
N GLY A 92 -4.65 -8.12 9.53
CA GLY A 92 -5.66 -8.44 8.53
C GLY A 92 -6.02 -9.93 8.47
N SER A 93 -6.74 -10.31 7.43
CA SER A 93 -7.16 -11.71 7.27
C SER A 93 -5.98 -12.60 6.86
N GLU A 94 -6.10 -13.88 7.17
CA GLU A 94 -5.15 -14.90 6.75
C GLU A 94 -4.95 -14.93 5.23
N ASN A 95 -5.98 -14.55 4.47
CA ASN A 95 -5.90 -14.52 3.02
C ASN A 95 -4.84 -13.53 2.50
N VAL A 96 -4.61 -12.43 3.23
CA VAL A 96 -3.55 -11.48 2.86
C VAL A 96 -2.19 -12.16 2.96
N TRP A 97 -1.94 -12.85 4.07
CA TRP A 97 -0.68 -13.60 4.26
C TRP A 97 -0.50 -14.63 3.16
N ASN A 98 -1.51 -15.46 2.92
CA ASN A 98 -1.43 -16.53 1.94
C ASN A 98 -1.15 -15.98 0.54
N TYR A 99 -1.81 -14.89 0.16
CA TYR A 99 -1.62 -14.28 -1.15
C TYR A 99 -0.17 -13.81 -1.35
N PHE A 100 0.38 -13.06 -0.39
CA PHE A 100 1.73 -12.52 -0.53
C PHE A 100 2.82 -13.55 -0.25
N HIS A 101 2.54 -14.54 0.56
CA HIS A 101 3.45 -15.67 0.73
C HIS A 101 3.59 -16.45 -0.58
N ASP A 102 2.46 -16.74 -1.22
CA ASP A 102 2.45 -17.48 -2.49
C ASP A 102 3.00 -16.64 -3.65
N ASN A 103 2.96 -15.33 -3.53
CA ASN A 103 3.43 -14.38 -4.54
C ASN A 103 4.54 -13.48 -3.99
N ILE A 104 5.44 -14.07 -3.22
CA ILE A 104 6.48 -13.32 -2.49
C ILE A 104 7.36 -12.48 -3.42
N TYR A 105 7.50 -12.89 -4.68
CA TYR A 105 8.31 -12.15 -5.66
C TYR A 105 7.83 -10.70 -5.83
N ILE A 106 6.54 -10.41 -5.61
CA ILE A 106 6.00 -9.06 -5.71
C ILE A 106 6.73 -8.11 -4.75
N VAL A 107 6.97 -8.57 -3.52
CA VAL A 107 7.68 -7.78 -2.50
C VAL A 107 9.19 -7.92 -2.66
N LYS A 108 9.66 -9.14 -2.91
CA LYS A 108 11.09 -9.46 -2.98
C LYS A 108 11.82 -8.63 -4.03
N THR A 109 11.20 -8.41 -5.20
CA THR A 109 11.80 -7.59 -6.26
C THR A 109 11.99 -6.14 -5.85
N LEU A 110 11.18 -5.65 -4.91
CA LEU A 110 11.27 -4.26 -4.43
C LEU A 110 12.52 -4.00 -3.56
N LYS A 111 13.24 -5.03 -3.17
CA LYS A 111 14.54 -4.88 -2.51
C LYS A 111 15.57 -4.25 -3.44
N GLU A 112 15.30 -4.25 -4.75
CA GLU A 112 16.15 -3.64 -5.77
C GLU A 112 15.59 -2.32 -6.30
N PHE A 113 14.50 -1.82 -5.71
CA PHE A 113 13.84 -0.59 -6.14
C PHE A 113 14.79 0.60 -6.04
N GLN A 114 14.89 1.41 -7.11
CA GLN A 114 15.77 2.57 -7.15
C GLN A 114 15.05 3.80 -7.63
N TYR A 115 15.21 4.88 -6.88
CA TYR A 115 14.74 6.19 -7.29
C TYR A 115 15.46 7.29 -6.52
N VAL A 116 16.03 8.25 -7.28
CA VAL A 116 16.63 9.45 -6.74
C VAL A 116 15.78 10.63 -7.22
N ASP A 117 15.32 11.47 -6.30
CA ASP A 117 14.42 12.57 -6.64
C ASP A 117 15.17 13.79 -7.18
N ASP A 118 14.42 14.84 -7.55
CA ASP A 118 14.98 16.06 -8.11
C ASP A 118 15.90 16.81 -7.14
N ALA A 119 15.76 16.57 -5.83
CA ALA A 119 16.64 17.11 -4.80
C ALA A 119 17.88 16.24 -4.59
N ASN A 120 18.08 15.23 -5.44
CA ASN A 120 19.20 14.29 -5.38
C ASN A 120 19.17 13.42 -4.12
N ILE A 121 17.98 13.16 -3.58
CA ILE A 121 17.78 12.29 -2.41
C ILE A 121 17.36 10.90 -2.88
N ASP A 122 18.01 9.86 -2.36
CA ASP A 122 17.66 8.47 -2.65
C ASP A 122 16.39 8.07 -1.90
N GLN A 123 15.24 8.28 -2.52
CA GLN A 123 13.95 7.86 -1.94
C GLN A 123 13.74 6.35 -2.06
N GLY A 124 14.45 5.70 -2.96
CA GLY A 124 14.38 4.25 -3.12
C GLY A 124 14.82 3.47 -1.88
N ILE A 125 15.69 4.07 -1.04
CA ILE A 125 16.15 3.42 0.18
C ILE A 125 14.98 3.07 1.13
N ASN A 126 13.96 3.93 1.19
CA ASN A 126 12.78 3.71 2.03
C ASN A 126 12.02 2.46 1.56
N VAL A 127 11.85 2.33 0.24
CA VAL A 127 11.17 1.18 -0.36
C VAL A 127 12.01 -0.09 -0.16
N ARG A 128 13.29 -0.04 -0.44
CA ARG A 128 14.19 -1.19 -0.31
C ARG A 128 14.20 -1.75 1.11
N GLN A 129 14.29 -0.86 2.11
CA GLN A 129 14.34 -1.29 3.51
C GLN A 129 13.02 -1.94 3.93
N LYS A 130 11.89 -1.31 3.57
CA LYS A 130 10.57 -1.86 3.90
C LYS A 130 10.35 -3.22 3.22
N ALA A 131 10.78 -3.35 1.98
CA ALA A 131 10.69 -4.61 1.24
C ALA A 131 11.52 -5.72 1.89
N LYS A 132 12.71 -5.39 2.40
CA LYS A 132 13.54 -6.35 3.14
C LYS A 132 12.82 -6.84 4.40
N ASP A 133 12.24 -5.93 5.16
CA ASP A 133 11.55 -6.24 6.41
C ASP A 133 10.36 -7.16 6.15
N ILE A 134 9.56 -6.84 5.13
CA ILE A 134 8.36 -7.64 4.79
C ILE A 134 8.75 -8.99 4.21
N THR A 135 9.80 -9.03 3.37
CA THR A 135 10.29 -10.30 2.83
C THR A 135 10.74 -11.23 3.95
N ALA A 136 11.48 -10.69 4.93
CA ALA A 136 11.91 -11.48 6.09
C ALA A 136 10.71 -12.01 6.88
N LEU A 137 9.68 -11.19 7.07
CA LEU A 137 8.46 -11.59 7.75
C LEU A 137 7.75 -12.73 7.02
N LEU A 138 7.62 -12.63 5.69
CA LEU A 138 6.96 -13.65 4.87
C LEU A 138 7.73 -14.97 4.83
N LEU A 139 9.05 -14.93 5.01
CA LEU A 139 9.90 -16.12 5.03
C LEU A 139 10.08 -16.70 6.43
N ASP A 140 9.51 -16.09 7.46
CA ASP A 140 9.66 -16.54 8.84
C ASP A 140 8.74 -17.72 9.12
N ASP A 141 9.33 -18.91 9.28
CA ASP A 141 8.61 -20.15 9.53
C ASP A 141 8.03 -20.25 10.95
N SER A 142 8.44 -19.34 11.84
CA SER A 142 7.98 -19.36 13.24
C SER A 142 6.60 -18.68 13.43
N ARG A 143 6.05 -18.11 12.38
CA ARG A 143 4.77 -17.39 12.42
C ARG A 143 3.60 -18.22 12.94
#